data_f6be5f91e805c54355279e16bcd266f0
#
_entry.id   f6be5f91e805c54355279e16bcd266f0
#
_cell.length_a   1.000
_cell.length_b   1.000
_cell.length_c   1.000
_cell.angle_alpha   90.00
_cell.angle_beta   90.00
_cell.angle_gamma   90.00
#
_symmetry.space_group_name_H-M   'P 1'
#
loop_
_entity.id
_entity.type
_entity.pdbx_description
1 polymer ?
#
loop_
_entity_poly.entity_id
_entity_poly.type
_entity_poly.pdbx_seq_one_letter_code
_entity_poly.pdbx_strand_id
1 'polypeptide(L)'
;MTGAFNSPDVPDGLGDALDLVRTLWDEDAGGGLPQRIVAWAMMIEAVDRLTVLHGPVAMAGMLEKLKLAVLETPDYAQGTIQ
;
A
#
# COMPACT_ATOMS: atom_id res chain seq x y z
N MET A 1 3.98 4.90 -11.74
CA MET A 1 3.42 3.66 -11.23
C MET A 1 2.18 3.25 -11.99
N THR A 2 2.21 2.13 -12.56
CA THR A 2 1.11 1.63 -13.34
C THR A 2 0.76 0.23 -12.87
N GLY A 3 0.41 -0.63 -13.76
CA GLY A 3 0.18 -2.01 -13.41
C GLY A 3 -1.09 -2.22 -12.60
N ALA A 4 -0.97 -2.84 -11.44
CA ALA A 4 -2.12 -3.30 -10.67
C ALA A 4 -3.07 -2.16 -10.30
N PHE A 5 -2.56 -0.95 -10.17
CA PHE A 5 -3.38 0.16 -9.70
C PHE A 5 -4.04 0.95 -10.82
N ASN A 6 -3.87 0.50 -12.05
CA ASN A 6 -4.51 1.13 -13.20
C ASN A 6 -5.58 0.26 -13.83
N SER A 7 -5.97 -0.80 -13.15
CA SER A 7 -6.99 -1.70 -13.68
C SER A 7 -8.38 -1.09 -13.50
N PRO A 8 -9.38 -1.58 -14.26
CA PRO A 8 -10.74 -1.11 -14.09
C PRO A 8 -11.32 -1.39 -12.70
N ASP A 9 -10.69 -2.27 -11.92
CA ASP A 9 -11.13 -2.59 -10.58
C ASP A 9 -10.73 -1.55 -9.55
N VAL A 10 -9.92 -0.58 -9.95
CA VAL A 10 -9.45 0.44 -9.02
C VAL A 10 -10.59 1.40 -8.70
N PRO A 11 -10.83 1.65 -7.41
CA PRO A 11 -11.93 2.55 -7.04
C PRO A 11 -11.68 3.98 -7.51
N ASP A 12 -12.77 4.69 -7.78
CA ASP A 12 -12.69 6.12 -8.08
C ASP A 12 -12.11 6.84 -6.88
N GLY A 13 -11.28 7.82 -7.15
CA GLY A 13 -10.70 8.61 -6.08
C GLY A 13 -9.43 8.03 -5.51
N LEU A 14 -9.00 6.87 -6.00
CA LEU A 14 -7.76 6.29 -5.49
C LEU A 14 -6.56 7.18 -5.73
N GLY A 15 -6.51 7.85 -6.89
CA GLY A 15 -5.41 8.77 -7.16
C GLY A 15 -5.33 9.90 -6.16
N ASP A 16 -6.49 10.49 -5.84
CA ASP A 16 -6.54 11.55 -4.86
C ASP A 16 -6.15 11.05 -3.48
N ALA A 17 -6.60 9.87 -3.13
CA ALA A 17 -6.25 9.27 -1.83
C ALA A 17 -4.75 8.99 -1.74
N LEU A 18 -4.16 8.51 -2.81
CA LEU A 18 -2.72 8.26 -2.83
C LEU A 18 -1.94 9.56 -2.65
N ASP A 19 -2.41 10.63 -3.28
CA ASP A 19 -1.76 11.93 -3.12
C ASP A 19 -1.83 12.39 -1.67
N LEU A 20 -2.97 12.20 -1.03
CA LEU A 20 -3.13 12.56 0.36
C LEU A 20 -2.16 11.77 1.25
N VAL A 21 -2.07 10.47 1.03
CA VAL A 21 -1.17 9.64 1.82
C VAL A 21 0.29 10.05 1.60
N ARG A 22 0.65 10.34 0.35
CA ARG A 22 2.01 10.77 0.05
C ARG A 22 2.34 12.10 0.71
N THR A 23 1.37 13.01 0.75
CA THR A 23 1.57 14.29 1.41
C THR A 23 1.84 14.10 2.89
N LEU A 24 1.06 13.26 3.54
CA LEU A 24 1.29 12.96 4.95
C LEU A 24 2.67 12.38 5.17
N TRP A 25 3.10 11.51 4.26
CA TRP A 25 4.38 10.87 4.35
C TRP A 25 5.52 11.87 4.24
N ASP A 26 5.38 12.82 3.30
CA ASP A 26 6.41 13.81 3.05
C ASP A 26 6.49 14.84 4.18
N GLU A 27 5.43 15.01 4.94
CA GLU A 27 5.37 15.99 6.01
C GLU A 27 5.69 15.39 7.38
N ASP A 28 6.53 14.39 7.40
CA ASP A 28 6.96 13.78 8.67
C ASP A 28 5.78 13.24 9.46
N ALA A 29 5.03 12.39 8.80
CA ALA A 29 3.83 11.83 9.40
C ALA A 29 4.11 11.03 10.68
N GLY A 30 5.33 10.57 10.83
CA GLY A 30 5.66 9.71 11.94
C GLY A 30 5.93 10.42 13.26
N GLY A 31 6.04 11.76 13.25
CA GLY A 31 6.29 12.47 14.49
C GLY A 31 7.55 12.01 15.18
N GLY A 32 8.60 11.75 14.41
CA GLY A 32 9.87 11.31 14.97
C GLY A 32 10.07 9.81 14.98
N LEU A 33 9.04 9.04 14.65
CA LEU A 33 9.18 7.59 14.55
C LEU A 33 9.88 7.21 13.26
N PRO A 34 10.63 6.10 13.24
CA PRO A 34 11.24 5.64 11.98
C PRO A 34 10.17 5.40 10.93
N GLN A 35 10.47 5.80 9.69
CA GLN A 35 9.50 5.69 8.61
C GLN A 35 9.04 4.24 8.39
N ARG A 36 9.94 3.29 8.53
CA ARG A 36 9.56 1.91 8.31
C ARG A 36 8.53 1.43 9.32
N ILE A 37 8.59 1.94 10.55
CA ILE A 37 7.61 1.57 11.57
C ILE A 37 6.26 2.18 11.24
N VAL A 38 6.26 3.41 10.78
CA VAL A 38 5.03 4.07 10.36
C VAL A 38 4.42 3.34 9.18
N ALA A 39 5.24 2.92 8.23
CA ALA A 39 4.74 2.18 7.07
C ALA A 39 4.09 0.87 7.48
N TRP A 40 4.71 0.13 8.41
CA TRP A 40 4.12 -1.09 8.92
C TRP A 40 2.77 -0.83 9.58
N ALA A 41 2.72 0.21 10.40
CA ALA A 41 1.48 0.56 11.09
C ALA A 41 0.39 0.92 10.09
N MET A 42 0.72 1.67 9.06
CA MET A 42 -0.23 2.02 8.01
C MET A 42 -0.77 0.77 7.33
N MET A 43 0.10 -0.17 7.02
CA MET A 43 -0.32 -1.39 6.36
C MET A 43 -1.27 -2.19 7.24
N ILE A 44 -0.92 -2.36 8.52
CA ILE A 44 -1.74 -3.13 9.44
C ILE A 44 -3.12 -2.50 9.59
N GLU A 45 -3.14 -1.18 9.77
CA GLU A 45 -4.41 -0.48 9.93
C GLU A 45 -5.25 -0.59 8.67
N ALA A 46 -4.63 -0.43 7.50
CA ALA A 46 -5.36 -0.51 6.24
C ALA A 46 -5.94 -1.91 6.03
N VAL A 47 -5.17 -2.94 6.33
CA VAL A 47 -5.66 -4.31 6.16
C VAL A 47 -6.84 -4.55 7.08
N ASP A 48 -6.76 -4.10 8.33
CA ASP A 48 -7.87 -4.26 9.27
C ASP A 48 -9.13 -3.59 8.76
N ARG A 49 -9.01 -2.35 8.32
CA ARG A 49 -10.19 -1.60 7.85
C ARG A 49 -10.81 -2.22 6.62
N LEU A 50 -9.97 -2.63 5.67
CA LEU A 50 -10.47 -3.23 4.45
C LEU A 50 -11.09 -4.60 4.72
N THR A 51 -10.55 -5.33 5.68
CA THR A 51 -11.13 -6.61 6.05
C THR A 51 -12.52 -6.43 6.65
N VAL A 52 -12.69 -5.41 7.48
CA VAL A 52 -14.00 -5.11 8.03
C VAL A 52 -14.99 -4.73 6.94
N LEU A 53 -14.54 -3.93 5.97
CA LEU A 53 -15.42 -3.44 4.92
C LEU A 53 -15.79 -4.49 3.89
N HIS A 54 -14.85 -5.36 3.54
CA HIS A 54 -15.05 -6.27 2.41
C HIS A 54 -15.07 -7.74 2.78
N GLY A 55 -14.71 -8.06 4.01
CA GLY A 55 -14.66 -9.43 4.46
C GLY A 55 -13.30 -10.08 4.22
N PRO A 56 -13.00 -11.13 4.99
CA PRO A 56 -11.67 -11.74 4.93
C PRO A 56 -11.35 -12.39 3.59
N VAL A 57 -12.33 -12.99 2.94
CA VAL A 57 -12.06 -13.67 1.67
C VAL A 57 -11.68 -12.65 0.58
N ALA A 58 -12.45 -11.57 0.48
CA ALA A 58 -12.15 -10.53 -0.51
C ALA A 58 -10.81 -9.88 -0.21
N MET A 59 -10.52 -9.64 1.06
CA MET A 59 -9.26 -9.03 1.43
C MET A 59 -8.08 -9.94 1.13
N ALA A 60 -8.24 -11.23 1.37
CA ALA A 60 -7.19 -12.18 1.04
C ALA A 60 -6.89 -12.17 -0.45
N GLY A 61 -7.93 -12.08 -1.28
CA GLY A 61 -7.73 -11.99 -2.73
C GLY A 61 -7.00 -10.73 -3.13
N MET A 62 -7.31 -9.61 -2.49
CA MET A 62 -6.62 -8.35 -2.76
C MET A 62 -5.15 -8.45 -2.36
N LEU A 63 -4.87 -9.05 -1.22
CA LEU A 63 -3.50 -9.21 -0.76
C LEU A 63 -2.69 -10.09 -1.72
N GLU A 64 -3.33 -11.08 -2.30
CA GLU A 64 -2.67 -11.92 -3.29
C GLU A 64 -2.27 -11.08 -4.50
N LYS A 65 -3.15 -10.21 -4.96
CA LYS A 65 -2.83 -9.33 -6.08
C LYS A 65 -1.68 -8.38 -5.74
N LEU A 66 -1.70 -7.84 -4.53
CA LEU A 66 -0.61 -6.96 -4.10
C LEU A 66 0.71 -7.72 -4.01
N LYS A 67 0.65 -8.96 -3.55
CA LYS A 67 1.84 -9.81 -3.50
C LYS A 67 2.46 -9.92 -4.89
N LEU A 68 1.64 -10.19 -5.89
CA LEU A 68 2.14 -10.32 -7.25
C LEU A 68 2.72 -9.01 -7.76
N ALA A 69 2.08 -7.89 -7.44
CA ALA A 69 2.59 -6.59 -7.85
C ALA A 69 3.94 -6.31 -7.22
N VAL A 70 4.11 -6.68 -5.95
CA VAL A 70 5.40 -6.49 -5.27
C VAL A 70 6.48 -7.34 -5.93
N LEU A 71 6.14 -8.57 -6.28
CA LEU A 71 7.11 -9.46 -6.90
C LEU A 71 7.53 -9.01 -8.29
N GLU A 72 6.71 -8.17 -8.93
CA GLU A 72 7.04 -7.61 -10.23
C GLU A 72 7.84 -6.31 -10.13
N THR A 73 8.13 -5.85 -8.91
CA THR A 73 8.92 -4.65 -8.73
C THR A 73 10.35 -4.89 -9.22
N PRO A 74 10.96 -3.91 -9.87
CA PRO A 74 12.33 -4.09 -10.39
C PRO A 74 13.30 -4.50 -9.31
N ASP A 75 14.27 -5.31 -9.71
CA ASP A 75 15.22 -5.90 -8.78
C ASP A 75 16.15 -4.91 -8.11
N TYR A 76 16.31 -3.73 -8.70
CA TYR A 76 17.24 -2.78 -8.10
C TYR A 76 16.89 -2.45 -6.66
N ALA A 77 15.59 -2.47 -6.33
CA ALA A 77 15.17 -2.20 -4.96
C ALA A 77 15.56 -3.34 -4.03
N GLN A 78 15.55 -4.56 -4.55
CA GLN A 78 15.92 -5.72 -3.75
C GLN A 78 17.43 -5.81 -3.59
N GLY A 79 18.16 -5.43 -4.60
CA GLY A 79 19.61 -5.47 -4.54
C GLY A 79 20.16 -4.57 -3.46
N THR A 80 19.51 -3.47 -3.19
CA THR A 80 20.01 -2.54 -2.19
C THR A 80 19.77 -3.01 -0.76
N ILE A 81 18.91 -3.98 -0.60
CA ILE A 81 18.56 -4.46 0.74
C ILE A 81 19.59 -5.44 1.26
N GLN A 82 20.30 -6.05 0.36
CA GLN A 82 21.28 -7.05 0.75
C GLN A 82 22.52 -6.43 1.33
#